data_8196c22f1b573dc66dfabeb430b6a8b5
#
_entry.id   8196c22f1b573dc66dfabeb430b6a8b5
#
_cell.length_a   1.000
_cell.length_b   1.000
_cell.length_c   1.000
_cell.angle_alpha   90.00
_cell.angle_beta   90.00
_cell.angle_gamma   90.00
#
_symmetry.space_group_name_H-M   'P 1'
#
loop_
_entity.id
_entity.type
_entity.pdbx_description
1 polymer ?
#
loop_
_entity_poly.entity_id
_entity_poly.type
_entity_poly.pdbx_seq_one_letter_code
_entity_poly.pdbx_strand_id
1 'polypeptide(L)'
;MSVFALKILALTAMIIDHTGYFLRANSLIAYDPYNLMRAIGRIAFPIYCFLLVNGFDKSSNRRRYLSRLLLFAALSQIPYTLLFDYGSSFSLAQPVLSLGLAENGIICIAVALCALVAYALLPGMDRGFVCLALFFLCGTLRLSLFGVELLGAELNVFYTLSFGLAAMMVLEGLVYADVPLQKLLPAALILVVSILLFQPAADYAWQGLALIAALWLCRRSRPAQAAVMALWCWWMYWPGTPVRFYFSLLSLLPVLLYNGKKGPGLKLGFYAAYPLHLLALGLCNLFL
;
A
#
# COMPACT_ATOMS: atom_id res chain seq x y z
N MET A 1 -11.04 7.63 -20.37
CA MET A 1 -10.77 8.44 -19.15
C MET A 1 -9.29 8.80 -19.08
N SER A 2 -8.92 9.95 -18.47
CA SER A 2 -7.51 10.33 -18.25
C SER A 2 -7.00 9.76 -16.92
N VAL A 3 -5.65 9.80 -16.68
CA VAL A 3 -5.04 9.47 -15.37
C VAL A 3 -5.67 10.31 -14.25
N PHE A 4 -5.92 11.60 -14.51
CA PHE A 4 -6.54 12.48 -13.53
C PHE A 4 -7.96 12.00 -13.16
N ALA A 5 -8.79 11.67 -14.15
CA ALA A 5 -10.14 11.19 -13.91
C ALA A 5 -10.17 9.85 -13.13
N LEU A 6 -9.24 8.93 -13.45
CA LEU A 6 -9.08 7.68 -12.71
C LEU A 6 -8.68 7.93 -11.25
N LYS A 7 -7.79 8.88 -11.00
CA LYS A 7 -7.37 9.24 -9.64
C LYS A 7 -8.50 9.87 -8.82
N ILE A 8 -9.30 10.75 -9.44
CA ILE A 8 -10.48 11.35 -8.75
C ILE A 8 -11.47 10.25 -8.39
N LEU A 9 -11.80 9.37 -9.35
CA LEU A 9 -12.74 8.27 -9.10
C LEU A 9 -12.26 7.37 -7.93
N ALA A 10 -11.00 6.94 -7.97
CA ALA A 10 -10.42 6.09 -6.94
C ALA A 10 -10.35 6.80 -5.57
N LEU A 11 -9.98 8.08 -5.55
CA LEU A 11 -9.93 8.88 -4.33
C LEU A 11 -11.32 9.05 -3.71
N THR A 12 -12.33 9.36 -4.52
CA THR A 12 -13.72 9.52 -4.05
C THR A 12 -14.24 8.20 -3.47
N ALA A 13 -14.04 7.08 -4.18
CA ALA A 13 -14.45 5.76 -3.69
C ALA A 13 -13.76 5.41 -2.36
N MET A 14 -12.48 5.73 -2.21
CA MET A 14 -11.71 5.50 -0.99
C MET A 14 -12.19 6.39 0.18
N ILE A 15 -12.49 7.65 -0.07
CA ILE A 15 -13.04 8.55 0.97
C ILE A 15 -14.40 8.03 1.46
N ILE A 16 -15.28 7.58 0.55
CA ILE A 16 -16.56 6.96 0.92
C ILE A 16 -16.34 5.73 1.79
N ASP A 17 -15.41 4.85 1.45
CA ASP A 17 -15.04 3.66 2.22
C ASP A 17 -14.65 3.99 3.65
N HIS A 18 -13.70 4.91 3.81
CA HIS A 18 -13.17 5.30 5.13
C HIS A 18 -14.19 6.06 5.95
N THR A 19 -15.01 6.91 5.32
CA THR A 19 -16.15 7.57 5.99
C THR A 19 -17.16 6.53 6.48
N GLY A 20 -17.47 5.51 5.68
CA GLY A 20 -18.35 4.42 6.09
C GLY A 20 -17.80 3.66 7.30
N TYR A 21 -16.49 3.39 7.32
CA TYR A 21 -15.82 2.78 8.46
C TYR A 21 -15.95 3.64 9.73
N PHE A 22 -15.60 4.93 9.63
CA PHE A 22 -15.70 5.89 10.72
C PHE A 22 -17.11 5.98 11.29
N LEU A 23 -18.14 6.15 10.43
CA LEU A 23 -19.52 6.25 10.87
C LEU A 23 -20.03 4.96 11.56
N ARG A 24 -19.58 3.79 11.09
CA ARG A 24 -19.95 2.51 11.69
C ARG A 24 -19.24 2.26 13.01
N ALA A 25 -17.95 2.57 13.10
CA ALA A 25 -17.16 2.44 14.32
C ALA A 25 -17.76 3.26 15.47
N ASN A 26 -18.31 4.44 15.16
CA ASN A 26 -18.98 5.32 16.11
C ASN A 26 -20.49 5.06 16.23
N SER A 27 -21.00 3.95 15.70
CA SER A 27 -22.42 3.57 15.77
C SER A 27 -23.38 4.59 15.15
N LEU A 28 -22.92 5.46 14.25
CA LEU A 28 -23.70 6.53 13.60
C LEU A 28 -24.52 6.03 12.41
N ILE A 29 -24.22 4.84 11.86
CA ILE A 29 -24.97 4.24 10.76
C ILE A 29 -25.24 2.76 11.00
N ALA A 30 -26.32 2.25 10.39
CA ALA A 30 -26.66 0.83 10.36
C ALA A 30 -25.67 0.03 9.47
N TYR A 31 -25.79 -1.31 9.56
CA TYR A 31 -24.89 -2.21 8.83
C TYR A 31 -25.02 -2.10 7.30
N ASP A 32 -26.25 -1.95 6.76
CA ASP A 32 -26.46 -1.96 5.32
C ASP A 32 -25.82 -0.75 4.61
N PRO A 33 -26.03 0.53 5.05
CA PRO A 33 -25.31 1.65 4.47
C PRO A 33 -23.80 1.55 4.65
N TYR A 34 -23.30 1.05 5.80
CA TYR A 34 -21.90 0.75 5.99
C TYR A 34 -21.38 -0.22 4.92
N ASN A 35 -22.04 -1.37 4.73
CA ASN A 35 -21.62 -2.39 3.78
C ASN A 35 -21.62 -1.87 2.34
N LEU A 36 -22.59 -1.02 1.97
CA LEU A 36 -22.63 -0.34 0.67
C LEU A 36 -21.44 0.62 0.48
N MET A 37 -21.13 1.45 1.47
CA MET A 37 -19.98 2.38 1.41
C MET A 37 -18.66 1.60 1.30
N ARG A 38 -18.50 0.51 2.06
CA ARG A 38 -17.35 -0.40 1.95
C ARG A 38 -17.26 -1.06 0.57
N ALA A 39 -18.40 -1.42 -0.03
CA ALA A 39 -18.44 -2.01 -1.37
C ALA A 39 -18.00 -1.00 -2.44
N ILE A 40 -18.46 0.26 -2.38
CA ILE A 40 -18.01 1.34 -3.26
C ILE A 40 -16.49 1.51 -3.16
N GLY A 41 -15.93 1.47 -1.96
CA GLY A 41 -14.50 1.57 -1.72
C GLY A 41 -13.66 0.53 -2.46
N ARG A 42 -14.21 -0.66 -2.71
CA ARG A 42 -13.48 -1.75 -3.41
C ARG A 42 -13.10 -1.41 -4.85
N ILE A 43 -13.68 -0.37 -5.42
CA ILE A 43 -13.32 0.16 -6.75
C ILE A 43 -11.92 0.80 -6.74
N ALA A 44 -11.50 1.37 -5.62
CA ALA A 44 -10.31 2.22 -5.53
C ALA A 44 -9.01 1.45 -5.75
N PHE A 45 -8.79 0.35 -5.02
CA PHE A 45 -7.50 -0.34 -5.00
C PHE A 45 -7.08 -0.91 -6.37
N PRO A 46 -7.94 -1.62 -7.13
CA PRO A 46 -7.56 -2.10 -8.47
C PRO A 46 -7.19 -0.95 -9.42
N ILE A 47 -7.87 0.20 -9.32
CA ILE A 47 -7.54 1.39 -10.12
C ILE A 47 -6.16 1.95 -9.69
N TYR A 48 -5.85 2.01 -8.39
CA TYR A 48 -4.53 2.45 -7.93
C TYR A 48 -3.42 1.51 -8.38
N CYS A 49 -3.63 0.18 -8.36
CA CYS A 49 -2.67 -0.79 -8.89
C CYS A 49 -2.44 -0.59 -10.40
N PHE A 50 -3.50 -0.39 -11.17
CA PHE A 50 -3.39 -0.07 -12.58
C PHE A 50 -2.62 1.25 -12.83
N LEU A 51 -2.91 2.30 -12.06
CA LEU A 51 -2.22 3.59 -12.14
C LEU A 51 -0.75 3.47 -11.72
N LEU A 52 -0.42 2.62 -10.75
CA LEU A 52 0.94 2.34 -10.32
C LEU A 52 1.76 1.74 -11.47
N VAL A 53 1.23 0.69 -12.12
CA VAL A 53 1.88 0.03 -13.27
C VAL A 53 2.07 1.00 -14.43
N ASN A 54 1.03 1.77 -14.79
CA ASN A 54 1.16 2.80 -15.84
C ASN A 54 2.14 3.93 -15.46
N GLY A 55 2.22 4.26 -14.16
CA GLY A 55 3.15 5.25 -13.63
C GLY A 55 4.60 4.75 -13.68
N PHE A 56 4.80 3.46 -13.42
CA PHE A 56 6.10 2.80 -13.50
C PHE A 56 6.67 2.87 -14.92
N ASP A 57 5.90 2.48 -15.94
CA ASP A 57 6.34 2.50 -17.35
C ASP A 57 6.65 3.92 -17.86
N LYS A 58 5.94 4.93 -17.35
CA LYS A 58 6.10 6.34 -17.76
C LYS A 58 7.10 7.13 -16.89
N SER A 59 7.67 6.50 -15.87
CA SER A 59 8.58 7.17 -14.94
C SER A 59 10.01 7.12 -15.45
N SER A 60 10.65 8.26 -15.62
CA SER A 60 12.09 8.37 -15.93
C SER A 60 12.97 8.06 -14.70
N ASN A 61 12.43 8.19 -13.48
CA ASN A 61 13.18 7.93 -12.24
C ASN A 61 12.30 7.12 -11.27
N ARG A 62 12.41 5.79 -11.37
CA ARG A 62 11.65 4.83 -10.56
C ARG A 62 12.03 4.88 -9.09
N ARG A 63 13.31 5.14 -8.78
CA ARG A 63 13.80 5.29 -7.40
C ARG A 63 13.12 6.46 -6.71
N ARG A 64 13.04 7.62 -7.39
CA ARG A 64 12.34 8.80 -6.88
C ARG A 64 10.83 8.57 -6.75
N TYR A 65 10.26 7.70 -7.59
CA TYR A 65 8.86 7.30 -7.45
C TYR A 65 8.66 6.45 -6.20
N LEU A 66 9.50 5.44 -5.98
CA LEU A 66 9.49 4.59 -4.80
C LEU A 66 9.69 5.42 -3.51
N SER A 67 10.68 6.31 -3.48
CA SER A 67 10.95 7.17 -2.32
C SER A 67 9.73 8.02 -1.93
N ARG A 68 8.98 8.51 -2.92
CA ARG A 68 7.73 9.25 -2.65
C ARG A 68 6.64 8.37 -2.05
N LEU A 69 6.44 7.16 -2.59
CA LEU A 69 5.44 6.23 -2.02
C LEU A 69 5.77 5.90 -0.57
N LEU A 70 7.03 5.65 -0.26
CA LEU A 70 7.50 5.35 1.09
C LEU A 70 7.34 6.52 2.05
N LEU A 71 7.69 7.74 1.59
CA LEU A 71 7.47 8.94 2.39
C LEU A 71 6.00 9.07 2.77
N PHE A 72 5.09 8.86 1.79
CA PHE A 72 3.66 8.94 2.07
C PHE A 72 3.14 7.72 2.83
N ALA A 73 3.75 6.54 2.72
CA ALA A 73 3.47 5.41 3.60
C ALA A 73 3.75 5.75 5.07
N ALA A 74 4.92 6.37 5.35
CA ALA A 74 5.28 6.83 6.68
C ALA A 74 4.34 7.92 7.20
N LEU A 75 4.13 8.98 6.41
CA LEU A 75 3.28 10.11 6.79
C LEU A 75 1.81 9.70 7.00
N SER A 76 1.36 8.66 6.32
CA SER A 76 -0.01 8.16 6.42
C SER A 76 -0.21 7.18 7.57
N GLN A 77 0.85 6.63 8.16
CA GLN A 77 0.71 5.57 9.16
C GLN A 77 0.04 6.09 10.44
N ILE A 78 0.44 7.26 10.95
CA ILE A 78 -0.19 7.85 12.14
C ILE A 78 -1.68 8.15 11.89
N PRO A 79 -2.08 8.89 10.82
CA PRO A 79 -3.50 9.06 10.49
C PRO A 79 -4.28 7.76 10.31
N TYR A 80 -3.65 6.75 9.72
CA TYR A 80 -4.25 5.43 9.52
C TYR A 80 -4.55 4.75 10.85
N THR A 81 -3.58 4.70 11.76
CA THR A 81 -3.75 4.15 13.10
C THR A 81 -4.83 4.89 13.90
N LEU A 82 -4.85 6.24 13.83
CA LEU A 82 -5.88 7.04 14.50
C LEU A 82 -7.30 6.72 14.00
N LEU A 83 -7.48 6.40 12.73
CA LEU A 83 -8.79 6.07 12.19
C LEU A 83 -9.20 4.63 12.50
N PHE A 84 -8.31 3.66 12.29
CA PHE A 84 -8.67 2.24 12.27
C PHE A 84 -8.45 1.53 13.60
N ASP A 85 -7.46 1.93 14.39
CA ASP A 85 -7.14 1.26 15.65
C ASP A 85 -7.80 1.93 16.87
N TYR A 86 -8.06 3.25 16.82
CA TYR A 86 -8.64 3.99 17.95
C TYR A 86 -10.16 3.78 18.09
N GLY A 87 -10.86 3.46 17.01
CA GLY A 87 -12.32 3.26 16.98
C GLY A 87 -12.80 1.84 17.22
N SER A 88 -11.91 0.85 17.27
CA SER A 88 -12.22 -0.50 17.70
C SER A 88 -11.85 -0.61 19.17
N SER A 89 -12.85 -0.77 20.06
CA SER A 89 -12.61 -1.23 21.42
C SER A 89 -11.52 -2.28 21.40
N PHE A 90 -10.38 -1.96 21.94
CA PHE A 90 -9.12 -2.66 22.06
C PHE A 90 -9.33 -4.18 22.14
N SER A 91 -9.64 -4.82 21.04
CA SER A 91 -9.52 -6.24 20.90
C SER A 91 -8.08 -6.46 20.51
N LEU A 92 -7.30 -6.86 21.49
CA LEU A 92 -5.95 -7.37 21.37
C LEU A 92 -5.90 -8.49 20.33
N ALA A 93 -5.92 -8.14 19.04
CA ALA A 93 -5.22 -8.95 18.06
C ALA A 93 -3.76 -8.92 18.51
N GLN A 94 -3.32 -10.00 19.13
CA GLN A 94 -1.99 -10.10 19.75
C GLN A 94 -0.96 -9.67 18.72
N PRO A 95 -0.10 -8.70 19.04
CA PRO A 95 0.98 -8.32 18.15
C PRO A 95 1.85 -9.55 17.89
N VAL A 96 2.25 -9.72 16.65
CA VAL A 96 3.22 -10.77 16.28
C VAL A 96 4.54 -10.64 17.08
N LEU A 97 4.80 -9.47 17.66
CA LEU A 97 5.89 -9.22 18.63
C LEU A 97 5.54 -8.00 19.49
N SER A 98 5.01 -8.18 20.67
CA SER A 98 4.97 -7.14 21.72
C SER A 98 6.29 -7.17 22.49
N LEU A 99 7.29 -6.47 21.97
CA LEU A 99 8.59 -6.33 22.64
C LEU A 99 8.59 -5.07 23.50
N GLY A 100 9.21 -5.14 24.65
CA GLY A 100 9.44 -3.97 25.50
C GLY A 100 10.31 -2.89 24.82
N LEU A 101 10.34 -1.68 25.37
CA LEU A 101 11.06 -0.55 24.80
C LEU A 101 12.55 -0.85 24.56
N ALA A 102 13.19 -1.59 25.50
CA ALA A 102 14.59 -1.98 25.39
C ALA A 102 14.83 -3.00 24.29
N GLU A 103 13.95 -3.99 24.15
CA GLU A 103 14.03 -5.04 23.11
C GLU A 103 13.80 -4.46 21.73
N ASN A 104 12.83 -3.57 21.57
CA ASN A 104 12.59 -2.81 20.34
C ASN A 104 13.83 -1.97 19.96
N GLY A 105 14.46 -1.31 20.94
CA GLY A 105 15.68 -0.54 20.74
C GLY A 105 16.84 -1.41 20.26
N ILE A 106 17.04 -2.58 20.85
CA ILE A 106 18.09 -3.54 20.45
C ILE A 106 17.86 -4.02 19.02
N ILE A 107 16.62 -4.36 18.66
CA ILE A 107 16.30 -4.80 17.29
C ILE A 107 16.49 -3.66 16.29
N CYS A 108 16.07 -2.43 16.61
CA CYS A 108 16.33 -1.26 15.75
C CYS A 108 17.82 -1.06 15.50
N ILE A 109 18.64 -1.15 16.56
CA ILE A 109 20.10 -1.04 16.46
C ILE A 109 20.67 -2.18 15.63
N ALA A 110 20.27 -3.43 15.87
CA ALA A 110 20.72 -4.59 15.12
C ALA A 110 20.39 -4.48 13.63
N VAL A 111 19.18 -4.04 13.31
CA VAL A 111 18.72 -3.79 11.94
C VAL A 111 19.52 -2.66 11.28
N ALA A 112 19.74 -1.56 12.00
CA ALA A 112 20.57 -0.45 11.53
C ALA A 112 22.01 -0.90 11.24
N LEU A 113 22.60 -1.69 12.14
CA LEU A 113 23.93 -2.27 11.95
C LEU A 113 23.98 -3.23 10.76
N CYS A 114 23.01 -4.12 10.61
CA CYS A 114 22.91 -5.02 9.47
C CYS A 114 22.80 -4.26 8.14
N ALA A 115 22.04 -3.18 8.11
CA ALA A 115 21.92 -2.37 6.90
C ALA A 115 23.17 -1.53 6.61
N LEU A 116 23.86 -1.01 7.64
CA LEU A 116 25.15 -0.35 7.48
C LEU A 116 26.21 -1.33 6.96
N VAL A 117 26.26 -2.55 7.50
CA VAL A 117 27.15 -3.62 7.01
C VAL A 117 26.82 -3.99 5.58
N ALA A 118 25.54 -4.21 5.25
CA ALA A 118 25.10 -4.47 3.88
C ALA A 118 25.46 -3.33 2.93
N TYR A 119 25.32 -2.09 3.38
CA TYR A 119 25.71 -0.89 2.63
C TYR A 119 27.22 -0.82 2.36
N ALA A 120 28.04 -1.19 3.36
CA ALA A 120 29.49 -1.18 3.24
C ALA A 120 30.03 -2.35 2.39
N LEU A 121 29.42 -3.55 2.52
CA LEU A 121 29.88 -4.77 1.86
C LEU A 121 29.36 -4.95 0.42
N LEU A 122 28.31 -4.23 0.04
CA LEU A 122 27.66 -4.35 -1.28
C LEU A 122 27.85 -3.06 -2.08
N PRO A 123 29.04 -2.79 -2.62
CA PRO A 123 29.31 -1.61 -3.41
C PRO A 123 28.40 -1.57 -4.66
N GLY A 124 27.70 -0.45 -4.84
CA GLY A 124 26.76 -0.27 -5.93
C GLY A 124 25.31 -0.68 -5.62
N MET A 125 25.03 -1.15 -4.41
CA MET A 125 23.66 -1.23 -3.92
C MET A 125 23.07 0.18 -3.81
N ASP A 126 21.87 0.35 -4.33
CA ASP A 126 21.20 1.64 -4.23
C ASP A 126 20.95 2.00 -2.76
N ARG A 127 21.51 3.11 -2.30
CA ARG A 127 21.30 3.62 -0.93
C ARG A 127 19.83 3.75 -0.58
N GLY A 128 18.98 4.04 -1.58
CA GLY A 128 17.54 4.06 -1.42
C GLY A 128 16.96 2.72 -0.98
N PHE A 129 17.45 1.59 -1.48
CA PHE A 129 16.99 0.25 -1.09
C PHE A 129 17.37 -0.11 0.36
N VAL A 130 18.55 0.30 0.81
CA VAL A 130 18.96 0.09 2.21
C VAL A 130 18.13 0.94 3.16
N CYS A 131 17.94 2.22 2.83
CA CYS A 131 17.04 3.10 3.58
C CYS A 131 15.60 2.57 3.59
N LEU A 132 15.18 1.95 2.48
CA LEU A 132 13.89 1.29 2.33
C LEU A 132 13.75 0.11 3.29
N ALA A 133 14.71 -0.81 3.28
CA ALA A 133 14.70 -1.99 4.15
C ALA A 133 14.73 -1.57 5.64
N LEU A 134 15.56 -0.57 6.00
CA LEU A 134 15.61 0.01 7.33
C LEU A 134 14.28 0.63 7.75
N PHE A 135 13.69 1.43 6.87
CA PHE A 135 12.41 2.08 7.14
C PHE A 135 11.29 1.06 7.35
N PHE A 136 11.22 0.02 6.52
CA PHE A 136 10.24 -1.05 6.68
C PHE A 136 10.50 -1.88 7.93
N LEU A 137 11.73 -2.21 8.24
CA LEU A 137 12.08 -2.93 9.47
C LEU A 137 11.78 -2.12 10.74
N CYS A 138 12.01 -0.81 10.73
CA CYS A 138 11.62 0.08 11.83
C CYS A 138 10.10 0.32 11.89
N GLY A 139 9.40 0.26 10.76
CA GLY A 139 7.95 0.46 10.69
C GLY A 139 7.12 -0.67 11.30
N THR A 140 7.67 -1.88 11.42
CA THR A 140 7.00 -3.02 12.10
C THR A 140 7.39 -3.16 13.57
N LEU A 141 8.43 -2.43 13.99
CA LEU A 141 8.72 -2.31 15.42
C LEU A 141 7.66 -1.38 16.01
N ARG A 142 6.72 -1.97 16.75
CA ARG A 142 5.77 -1.21 17.56
C ARG A 142 6.55 -0.41 18.57
N LEU A 143 6.90 0.82 18.25
CA LEU A 143 7.40 1.78 19.19
C LEU A 143 6.23 2.20 20.09
N SER A 144 6.07 1.50 21.21
CA SER A 144 5.24 1.96 22.31
C SER A 144 6.00 3.07 23.02
N LEU A 145 5.76 4.32 22.63
CA LEU A 145 6.23 5.49 23.33
C LEU A 145 5.09 5.99 24.24
N PHE A 146 5.31 5.98 25.54
CA PHE A 146 4.34 6.45 26.55
C PHE A 146 3.00 5.71 26.59
N GLY A 147 2.98 4.42 26.25
CA GLY A 147 1.75 3.63 26.23
C GLY A 147 0.86 3.86 25.00
N VAL A 148 1.32 4.66 24.03
CA VAL A 148 0.66 4.86 22.74
C VAL A 148 1.41 4.04 21.69
N GLU A 149 0.73 3.10 21.07
CA GLU A 149 1.26 2.39 19.90
C GLU A 149 1.27 3.36 18.71
N LEU A 150 2.44 3.91 18.38
CA LEU A 150 2.63 4.85 17.26
C LEU A 150 2.43 4.21 15.89
N LEU A 151 2.55 2.89 15.82
CA LEU A 151 2.35 2.11 14.60
C LEU A 151 1.36 1.00 14.93
N GLY A 152 0.16 1.09 14.40
CA GLY A 152 -0.88 0.08 14.56
C GLY A 152 -0.48 -1.30 14.02
N ALA A 153 -1.30 -2.31 14.32
CA ALA A 153 -1.08 -3.69 13.86
C ALA A 153 -1.06 -3.82 12.33
N GLU A 154 -1.70 -2.90 11.63
CA GLU A 154 -1.85 -2.91 10.18
C GLU A 154 -1.09 -1.76 9.52
N LEU A 155 -0.45 -2.08 8.40
CA LEU A 155 0.25 -1.11 7.56
C LEU A 155 -0.69 -0.59 6.48
N ASN A 156 -0.66 0.72 6.25
CA ASN A 156 -1.52 1.35 5.26
C ASN A 156 -1.19 0.93 3.81
N VAL A 157 -2.11 1.20 2.88
CA VAL A 157 -2.04 0.78 1.47
C VAL A 157 -0.80 1.24 0.71
N PHE A 158 -0.16 2.34 1.12
CA PHE A 158 1.08 2.79 0.48
C PHE A 158 2.24 1.82 0.65
N TYR A 159 2.27 1.02 1.72
CA TYR A 159 3.26 -0.05 1.87
C TYR A 159 3.08 -1.11 0.79
N THR A 160 1.85 -1.59 0.57
CA THR A 160 1.56 -2.55 -0.51
C THR A 160 1.93 -2.00 -1.89
N LEU A 161 1.61 -0.73 -2.17
CA LEU A 161 1.99 -0.07 -3.42
C LEU A 161 3.52 0.08 -3.55
N SER A 162 4.21 0.35 -2.45
CA SER A 162 5.68 0.48 -2.43
C SER A 162 6.37 -0.86 -2.70
N PHE A 163 5.93 -1.94 -2.04
CA PHE A 163 6.42 -3.30 -2.31
C PHE A 163 6.13 -3.72 -3.74
N GLY A 164 4.93 -3.41 -4.25
CA GLY A 164 4.58 -3.68 -5.64
C GLY A 164 5.49 -2.94 -6.62
N LEU A 165 5.82 -1.66 -6.36
CA LEU A 165 6.76 -0.90 -7.19
C LEU A 165 8.17 -1.49 -7.13
N ALA A 166 8.66 -1.85 -5.94
CA ALA A 166 9.95 -2.48 -5.77
C ALA A 166 10.01 -3.86 -6.46
N ALA A 167 8.95 -4.66 -6.35
CA ALA A 167 8.83 -5.93 -7.05
C ALA A 167 8.90 -5.75 -8.59
N MET A 168 8.20 -4.75 -9.13
CA MET A 168 8.29 -4.43 -10.56
C MET A 168 9.71 -4.04 -10.99
N MET A 169 10.47 -3.30 -10.15
CA MET A 169 11.86 -2.94 -10.45
C MET A 169 12.76 -4.19 -10.52
N VAL A 170 12.58 -5.13 -9.60
CA VAL A 170 13.34 -6.40 -9.59
C VAL A 170 12.94 -7.29 -10.77
N LEU A 171 11.64 -7.45 -11.02
CA LEU A 171 11.11 -8.24 -12.14
C LEU A 171 11.59 -7.68 -13.50
N GLU A 172 11.64 -6.37 -13.64
CA GLU A 172 12.16 -5.74 -14.86
C GLU A 172 13.64 -6.05 -15.07
N GLY A 173 14.46 -5.94 -14.03
CA GLY A 173 15.87 -6.31 -14.08
C GLY A 173 16.10 -7.78 -14.42
N LEU A 174 15.23 -8.69 -13.93
CA LEU A 174 15.27 -10.12 -14.27
C LEU A 174 14.84 -10.39 -15.71
N VAL A 175 13.77 -9.76 -16.17
CA VAL A 175 13.17 -10.02 -17.50
C VAL A 175 14.03 -9.47 -18.63
N TYR A 176 14.61 -8.28 -18.44
CA TYR A 176 15.36 -7.61 -19.50
C TYR A 176 16.87 -7.78 -19.38
N ALA A 177 17.36 -8.43 -18.32
CA ALA A 177 18.78 -8.67 -18.04
C ALA A 177 19.66 -7.38 -18.08
N ASP A 178 19.04 -6.22 -17.86
CA ASP A 178 19.72 -4.92 -17.92
C ASP A 178 20.61 -4.66 -16.70
N VAL A 179 20.49 -5.48 -15.66
CA VAL A 179 21.23 -5.34 -14.40
C VAL A 179 22.04 -6.61 -14.15
N PRO A 180 23.34 -6.49 -13.84
CA PRO A 180 24.16 -7.67 -13.50
C PRO A 180 23.55 -8.45 -12.33
N LEU A 181 23.51 -9.77 -12.45
CA LEU A 181 22.91 -10.68 -11.47
C LEU A 181 23.48 -10.46 -10.05
N GLN A 182 24.77 -10.16 -9.94
CA GLN A 182 25.44 -9.85 -8.67
C GLN A 182 24.84 -8.64 -7.92
N LYS A 183 24.25 -7.66 -8.64
CA LYS A 183 23.55 -6.50 -8.05
C LYS A 183 22.08 -6.79 -7.82
N LEU A 184 21.48 -7.61 -8.67
CA LEU A 184 20.06 -7.93 -8.62
C LEU A 184 19.73 -8.91 -7.49
N LEU A 185 20.58 -9.92 -7.24
CA LEU A 185 20.35 -10.92 -6.20
C LEU A 185 20.20 -10.32 -4.78
N PRO A 186 21.11 -9.44 -4.31
CA PRO A 186 20.95 -8.81 -2.99
C PRO A 186 19.67 -7.98 -2.91
N ALA A 187 19.33 -7.23 -3.96
CA ALA A 187 18.10 -6.43 -3.99
C ALA A 187 16.84 -7.32 -3.96
N ALA A 188 16.85 -8.42 -4.72
CA ALA A 188 15.77 -9.40 -4.71
C ALA A 188 15.65 -10.09 -3.34
N LEU A 189 16.74 -10.46 -2.70
CA LEU A 189 16.74 -11.08 -1.38
C LEU A 189 16.18 -10.13 -0.33
N ILE A 190 16.65 -8.89 -0.29
CA ILE A 190 16.12 -7.85 0.64
C ILE A 190 14.63 -7.65 0.42
N LEU A 191 14.19 -7.57 -0.84
CA LEU A 191 12.78 -7.41 -1.18
C LEU A 191 11.97 -8.62 -0.71
N VAL A 192 12.42 -9.85 -0.96
CA VAL A 192 11.73 -11.07 -0.52
C VAL A 192 11.62 -11.13 0.99
N VAL A 193 12.70 -10.86 1.72
CA VAL A 193 12.69 -10.83 3.19
C VAL A 193 11.74 -9.74 3.69
N SER A 194 11.78 -8.54 3.10
CA SER A 194 10.88 -7.45 3.47
C SER A 194 9.41 -7.82 3.22
N ILE A 195 9.11 -8.43 2.07
CA ILE A 195 7.76 -8.90 1.74
C ILE A 195 7.30 -9.98 2.75
N LEU A 196 8.14 -10.95 3.07
CA LEU A 196 7.78 -12.02 4.02
C LEU A 196 7.47 -11.47 5.42
N LEU A 197 8.21 -10.46 5.87
CA LEU A 197 8.04 -9.88 7.19
C LEU A 197 6.85 -8.90 7.28
N PHE A 198 6.60 -8.12 6.25
CA PHE A 198 5.71 -6.95 6.36
C PHE A 198 4.44 -7.04 5.55
N GLN A 199 4.46 -7.78 4.45
CA GLN A 199 3.29 -7.86 3.57
C GLN A 199 2.07 -8.49 4.26
N PRO A 200 2.17 -9.46 5.19
CA PRO A 200 1.00 -9.96 5.92
C PRO A 200 0.26 -8.89 6.72
N ALA A 201 0.97 -7.87 7.21
CA ALA A 201 0.38 -6.75 7.96
C ALA A 201 -0.05 -5.58 7.06
N ALA A 202 0.29 -5.58 5.77
CA ALA A 202 -0.06 -4.51 4.85
C ALA A 202 -1.49 -4.67 4.31
N ASP A 203 -2.17 -3.54 4.10
CA ASP A 203 -3.51 -3.53 3.50
C ASP A 203 -3.48 -4.27 2.14
N TYR A 204 -4.46 -5.12 1.89
CA TYR A 204 -4.54 -6.07 0.77
C TYR A 204 -3.47 -7.18 0.75
N ALA A 205 -2.59 -7.29 1.74
CA ALA A 205 -1.63 -8.38 1.93
C ALA A 205 -1.02 -8.95 0.62
N TRP A 206 -0.88 -10.25 0.50
CA TRP A 206 -0.33 -10.94 -0.66
C TRP A 206 -1.16 -10.77 -1.93
N GLN A 207 -2.48 -10.64 -1.78
CA GLN A 207 -3.39 -10.48 -2.90
C GLN A 207 -3.15 -9.16 -3.62
N GLY A 208 -2.85 -8.09 -2.87
CA GLY A 208 -2.52 -6.79 -3.46
C GLY A 208 -1.22 -6.83 -4.27
N LEU A 209 -0.20 -7.48 -3.73
CA LEU A 209 1.07 -7.65 -4.42
C LEU A 209 0.93 -8.50 -5.69
N ALA A 210 0.14 -9.59 -5.62
CA ALA A 210 -0.14 -10.45 -6.76
C ALA A 210 -0.86 -9.68 -7.88
N LEU A 211 -1.83 -8.82 -7.55
CA LEU A 211 -2.50 -7.97 -8.54
C LEU A 211 -1.52 -7.04 -9.26
N ILE A 212 -0.64 -6.35 -8.52
CA ILE A 212 0.34 -5.43 -9.09
C ILE A 212 1.29 -6.18 -10.04
N ALA A 213 1.83 -7.33 -9.61
CA ALA A 213 2.73 -8.14 -10.42
C ALA A 213 2.04 -8.66 -11.70
N ALA A 214 0.82 -9.18 -11.59
CA ALA A 214 0.06 -9.68 -12.73
C ALA A 214 -0.32 -8.56 -13.71
N LEU A 215 -0.73 -7.38 -13.22
CA LEU A 215 -0.98 -6.21 -14.05
C LEU A 215 0.27 -5.74 -14.80
N TRP A 216 1.45 -5.82 -14.17
CA TRP A 216 2.71 -5.47 -14.81
C TRP A 216 3.08 -6.47 -15.89
N LEU A 217 2.92 -7.77 -15.66
CA LEU A 217 3.16 -8.80 -16.67
C LEU A 217 2.25 -8.60 -17.90
N CYS A 218 0.99 -8.22 -17.66
CA CYS A 218 -0.01 -7.97 -18.70
C CYS A 218 -0.04 -6.52 -19.23
N ARG A 219 0.94 -5.65 -18.87
CA ARG A 219 0.89 -4.19 -19.12
C ARG A 219 0.76 -3.78 -20.59
N ARG A 220 1.11 -4.66 -21.52
CA ARG A 220 1.00 -4.41 -22.96
C ARG A 220 -0.40 -4.63 -23.54
N SER A 221 -1.29 -5.28 -22.79
CA SER A 221 -2.65 -5.63 -23.23
C SER A 221 -3.71 -5.18 -22.21
N ARG A 222 -4.54 -4.20 -22.60
CA ARG A 222 -5.65 -3.69 -21.76
C ARG A 222 -6.69 -4.76 -21.45
N PRO A 223 -7.15 -5.58 -22.43
CA PRO A 223 -8.05 -6.68 -22.14
C PRO A 223 -7.46 -7.68 -21.15
N ALA A 224 -6.16 -8.00 -21.26
CA ALA A 224 -5.50 -8.89 -20.32
C ALA A 224 -5.42 -8.28 -18.91
N GLN A 225 -5.12 -6.98 -18.79
CA GLN A 225 -5.17 -6.28 -17.49
C GLN A 225 -6.58 -6.31 -16.88
N ALA A 226 -7.62 -6.08 -17.69
CA ALA A 226 -9.00 -6.17 -17.21
C ALA A 226 -9.36 -7.61 -16.76
N ALA A 227 -8.96 -8.63 -17.52
CA ALA A 227 -9.16 -10.03 -17.12
C ALA A 227 -8.44 -10.37 -15.80
N VAL A 228 -7.20 -9.93 -15.63
CA VAL A 228 -6.44 -10.09 -14.37
C VAL A 228 -7.17 -9.42 -13.21
N MET A 229 -7.67 -8.18 -13.40
CA MET A 229 -8.46 -7.49 -12.37
C MET A 229 -9.75 -8.24 -12.02
N ALA A 230 -10.46 -8.76 -13.01
CA ALA A 230 -11.69 -9.53 -12.79
C ALA A 230 -11.42 -10.81 -11.98
N LEU A 231 -10.37 -11.57 -12.34
CA LEU A 231 -9.94 -12.75 -11.61
C LEU A 231 -9.51 -12.42 -10.18
N TRP A 232 -8.79 -11.31 -9.99
CA TRP A 232 -8.40 -10.85 -8.67
C TRP A 232 -9.60 -10.44 -7.83
N CYS A 233 -10.58 -9.72 -8.38
CA CYS A 233 -11.82 -9.36 -7.68
C CYS A 233 -12.60 -10.61 -7.26
N TRP A 234 -12.65 -11.63 -8.13
CA TRP A 234 -13.25 -12.91 -7.80
C TRP A 234 -12.50 -13.59 -6.65
N TRP A 235 -11.20 -13.73 -6.74
CA TRP A 235 -10.37 -14.34 -5.70
C TRP A 235 -10.50 -13.63 -4.35
N MET A 236 -10.55 -12.29 -4.36
CA MET A 236 -10.56 -11.48 -3.14
C MET A 236 -11.90 -11.46 -2.42
N TYR A 237 -13.02 -11.51 -3.18
CA TYR A 237 -14.34 -11.22 -2.60
C TYR A 237 -15.36 -12.34 -2.77
N TRP A 238 -15.15 -13.28 -3.67
CA TRP A 238 -16.11 -14.37 -3.90
C TRP A 238 -15.70 -15.63 -3.14
N PRO A 239 -16.65 -16.37 -2.50
CA PRO A 239 -18.10 -16.09 -2.35
C PRO A 239 -18.44 -15.28 -1.10
N GLY A 240 -17.45 -14.92 -0.27
CA GLY A 240 -17.66 -14.39 1.09
C GLY A 240 -18.40 -13.05 1.15
N THR A 241 -18.18 -12.16 0.15
CA THR A 241 -18.77 -10.82 0.12
C THR A 241 -19.27 -10.44 -1.28
N PRO A 242 -20.41 -11.01 -1.75
CA PRO A 242 -20.88 -10.83 -3.12
C PRO A 242 -21.08 -9.36 -3.52
N VAL A 243 -21.62 -8.53 -2.62
CA VAL A 243 -21.82 -7.08 -2.88
C VAL A 243 -20.50 -6.40 -3.18
N ARG A 244 -19.46 -6.66 -2.40
CA ARG A 244 -18.12 -6.12 -2.63
C ARG A 244 -17.50 -6.63 -3.94
N PHE A 245 -17.76 -7.89 -4.29
CA PHE A 245 -17.34 -8.47 -5.57
C PHE A 245 -17.92 -7.70 -6.74
N TYR A 246 -19.25 -7.53 -6.81
CA TYR A 246 -19.88 -6.80 -7.91
C TYR A 246 -19.41 -5.36 -8.01
N PHE A 247 -19.27 -4.65 -6.89
CA PHE A 247 -18.76 -3.28 -6.91
C PHE A 247 -17.29 -3.21 -7.34
N SER A 248 -16.44 -4.15 -6.93
CA SER A 248 -15.03 -4.18 -7.35
C SER A 248 -14.88 -4.37 -8.85
N LEU A 249 -15.78 -5.13 -9.50
CA LEU A 249 -15.81 -5.29 -10.95
C LEU A 249 -16.06 -3.96 -11.71
N LEU A 250 -16.72 -2.99 -11.07
CA LEU A 250 -16.90 -1.66 -11.68
C LEU A 250 -15.57 -0.95 -11.93
N SER A 251 -14.47 -1.35 -11.27
CA SER A 251 -13.13 -0.84 -11.53
C SER A 251 -12.60 -1.18 -12.93
N LEU A 252 -13.15 -2.20 -13.59
CA LEU A 252 -12.76 -2.63 -14.95
C LEU A 252 -13.15 -1.60 -15.99
N LEU A 253 -14.34 -1.01 -15.87
CA LEU A 253 -14.86 -0.07 -16.85
C LEU A 253 -13.96 1.17 -17.04
N PRO A 254 -13.55 1.92 -15.98
CA PRO A 254 -12.66 3.05 -16.13
C PRO A 254 -11.26 2.66 -16.64
N VAL A 255 -10.78 1.44 -16.35
CA VAL A 255 -9.51 0.93 -16.88
C VAL A 255 -9.60 0.66 -18.39
N LEU A 256 -10.67 0.02 -18.85
CA LEU A 256 -10.92 -0.19 -20.28
C LEU A 256 -11.11 1.13 -21.03
N LEU A 257 -11.77 2.12 -20.43
CA LEU A 257 -12.01 3.44 -20.99
C LEU A 257 -10.79 4.39 -20.87
N TYR A 258 -9.69 3.95 -20.32
CA TYR A 258 -8.49 4.78 -20.19
C TYR A 258 -7.87 5.11 -21.52
N ASN A 259 -7.66 6.40 -21.81
CA ASN A 259 -7.23 6.92 -23.11
C ASN A 259 -5.73 7.26 -23.21
N GLY A 260 -4.91 6.86 -22.23
CA GLY A 260 -3.48 7.14 -22.21
C GLY A 260 -3.09 8.58 -21.81
N LYS A 261 -4.06 9.52 -21.77
CA LYS A 261 -3.81 10.94 -21.47
C LYS A 261 -3.61 11.17 -19.97
N LYS A 262 -2.70 12.10 -19.62
CA LYS A 262 -2.36 12.42 -18.22
C LYS A 262 -3.46 13.23 -17.52
N GLY A 263 -4.04 14.21 -18.22
CA GLY A 263 -4.94 15.20 -17.62
C GLY A 263 -4.21 16.23 -16.75
N PRO A 264 -4.96 17.05 -15.97
CA PRO A 264 -4.41 18.09 -15.08
C PRO A 264 -3.37 17.57 -14.09
N GLY A 265 -2.39 18.38 -13.73
CA GLY A 265 -1.19 18.01 -13.00
C GLY A 265 -1.25 18.28 -11.51
N LEU A 266 -2.11 17.63 -10.74
CA LEU A 266 -2.16 17.73 -9.27
C LEU A 266 -1.36 16.60 -8.60
N LYS A 267 -0.05 16.48 -8.93
CA LYS A 267 0.77 15.35 -8.46
C LYS A 267 0.81 15.22 -6.93
N LEU A 268 1.19 16.27 -6.23
CA LEU A 268 1.34 16.26 -4.78
C LEU A 268 -0.01 16.19 -4.06
N GLY A 269 -1.05 16.83 -4.61
CA GLY A 269 -2.39 16.83 -4.04
C GLY A 269 -2.98 15.42 -3.88
N PHE A 270 -2.78 14.54 -4.86
CA PHE A 270 -3.26 13.15 -4.75
C PHE A 270 -2.53 12.33 -3.71
N TYR A 271 -1.22 12.58 -3.49
CA TYR A 271 -0.49 11.91 -2.41
C TYR A 271 -0.92 12.42 -1.05
N ALA A 272 -1.10 13.74 -0.90
CA ALA A 272 -1.50 14.36 0.35
C ALA A 272 -2.97 14.08 0.73
N ALA A 273 -3.85 13.89 -0.25
CA ALA A 273 -5.26 13.62 -0.02
C ALA A 273 -5.48 12.38 0.85
N TYR A 274 -4.63 11.34 0.71
CA TYR A 274 -4.74 10.12 1.51
C TYR A 274 -4.47 10.37 3.01
N PRO A 275 -3.31 10.86 3.45
CA PRO A 275 -3.12 11.12 4.88
C PRO A 275 -4.04 12.20 5.43
N LEU A 276 -4.42 13.20 4.64
CA LEU A 276 -5.25 14.31 5.12
C LEU A 276 -6.69 13.88 5.44
N HIS A 277 -7.34 13.07 4.58
CA HIS A 277 -8.69 12.62 4.90
C HIS A 277 -8.71 11.62 6.06
N LEU A 278 -7.69 10.74 6.16
CA LEU A 278 -7.53 9.84 7.30
C LEU A 278 -7.34 10.62 8.61
N LEU A 279 -6.50 11.65 8.57
CA LEU A 279 -6.26 12.53 9.71
C LEU A 279 -7.54 13.26 10.12
N ALA A 280 -8.31 13.80 9.16
CA ALA A 280 -9.58 14.46 9.44
C ALA A 280 -10.58 13.52 10.12
N LEU A 281 -10.76 12.30 9.59
CA LEU A 281 -11.65 11.31 10.19
C LEU A 281 -11.12 10.80 11.54
N GLY A 282 -9.80 10.55 11.64
CA GLY A 282 -9.16 10.09 12.88
C GLY A 282 -9.24 11.14 14.00
N LEU A 283 -9.08 12.42 13.68
CA LEU A 283 -9.28 13.49 14.66
C LEU A 283 -10.73 13.58 15.13
N CYS A 284 -11.71 13.37 14.23
CA CYS A 284 -13.12 13.31 14.64
C CYS A 284 -13.38 12.18 15.65
N ASN A 285 -12.66 11.05 15.60
CA ASN A 285 -12.76 9.98 16.60
C ASN A 285 -12.36 10.42 18.02
N LEU A 286 -11.52 11.46 18.14
CA LEU A 286 -11.07 11.95 19.46
C LEU A 286 -12.14 12.81 20.15
N PHE A 287 -13.17 13.25 19.42
CA PHE A 287 -14.23 14.15 19.92
C PHE A 287 -15.60 13.46 20.03
N LEU A 288 -15.72 12.21 19.61
CA LEU A 288 -16.93 11.37 19.73
C LEU A 288 -16.78 10.30 20.81
#